data_59a59be4971c914c9566ee4fee238c67
#
_entry.id   59a59be4971c914c9566ee4fee238c67
#
_cell.length_a   1.000
_cell.length_b   1.000
_cell.length_c   1.000
_cell.angle_alpha   90.00
_cell.angle_beta   90.00
_cell.angle_gamma   90.00
#
_symmetry.space_group_name_H-M   'P 1'
#
loop_
_entity.id
_entity.type
_entity.pdbx_description
1 polymer ?
#
loop_
_entity_poly.entity_id
_entity_poly.type
_entity_poly.pdbx_seq_one_letter_code
_entity_poly.pdbx_strand_id
1 'polypeptide(L)'
;MNALFASDNVTSACPEVMNAVIEANSGISESYGDDEWSSRLKEKLSEVFETNVEVFLTVSGTASNALALSALAPVYGKIYCHELSHINTDECGAPELFTGGAKLNPMRSSNGRIKAKELDEIVRGSGNVHVTQPSVVSITQSCETGTVYRLDEIREISTIAHKHKMSVHMDGARFANALVSLGVSPADMTWRLGVDVLTLGGTKNGCLAAEAIIFFKPEMVGNFPFLHKRSGQLLSKMRFISSQLNAYVSDDVWTRNAGHANAMAKILSEGLTAFSNINLAYPTESNEVFVHLPRAVIDYLNHSGYDINEEELDGKAVRFVTAWNTDPVDVSNLLDKLSQKYD
;
A
#
# COMPACT_ATOMS: atom_id res chain seq x y z
N MET A 1 2.73 -1.67 -27.01
CA MET A 1 3.53 -2.12 -25.86
C MET A 1 2.58 -2.83 -24.93
N ASN A 2 2.97 -4.00 -24.44
CA ASN A 2 2.15 -4.80 -23.54
C ASN A 2 2.59 -4.51 -22.09
N ALA A 3 1.78 -3.77 -21.35
CA ALA A 3 2.08 -3.34 -19.99
C ALA A 3 1.77 -4.42 -18.91
N LEU A 4 1.69 -5.70 -19.30
CA LEU A 4 1.22 -6.81 -18.46
C LEU A 4 1.89 -6.92 -17.09
N PHE A 5 3.14 -6.55 -16.98
CA PHE A 5 3.91 -6.65 -15.74
C PHE A 5 4.44 -5.29 -15.25
N ALA A 6 3.95 -4.19 -15.81
CA ALA A 6 4.44 -2.85 -15.47
C ALA A 6 3.91 -2.38 -14.10
N SER A 7 2.66 -2.66 -13.80
CA SER A 7 2.01 -2.25 -12.55
C SER A 7 0.67 -2.98 -12.34
N ASP A 8 0.29 -3.21 -11.09
CA ASP A 8 -1.06 -3.63 -10.70
C ASP A 8 -2.13 -2.54 -10.95
N ASN A 9 -1.72 -1.29 -11.17
CA ASN A 9 -2.61 -0.18 -11.58
C ASN A 9 -3.12 -0.28 -13.03
N VAL A 10 -2.52 -1.10 -13.89
CA VAL A 10 -2.94 -1.21 -15.30
C VAL A 10 -4.11 -2.18 -15.52
N THR A 11 -4.52 -2.88 -14.46
CA THR A 11 -5.58 -3.89 -14.53
C THR A 11 -6.97 -3.30 -14.35
N SER A 12 -7.99 -4.04 -14.78
CA SER A 12 -9.39 -3.68 -14.58
C SER A 12 -9.85 -3.92 -13.13
N ALA A 13 -11.04 -3.43 -12.79
CA ALA A 13 -11.70 -3.83 -11.56
C ALA A 13 -12.23 -5.28 -11.67
N CYS A 14 -12.30 -5.98 -10.53
CA CYS A 14 -12.83 -7.34 -10.49
C CYS A 14 -14.37 -7.35 -10.62
N PRO A 15 -14.96 -8.47 -11.11
CA PRO A 15 -16.38 -8.55 -11.36
C PRO A 15 -17.25 -8.26 -10.14
N GLU A 16 -16.85 -8.72 -8.96
CA GLU A 16 -17.59 -8.51 -7.70
C GLU A 16 -17.71 -7.02 -7.36
N VAL A 17 -16.63 -6.28 -7.52
CA VAL A 17 -16.59 -4.83 -7.32
C VAL A 17 -17.47 -4.11 -8.35
N MET A 18 -17.38 -4.49 -9.63
CA MET A 18 -18.22 -3.89 -10.68
C MET A 18 -19.71 -4.16 -10.44
N ASN A 19 -20.08 -5.35 -10.04
CA ASN A 19 -21.47 -5.69 -9.70
C ASN A 19 -21.98 -4.85 -8.53
N ALA A 20 -21.19 -4.66 -7.48
CA ALA A 20 -21.55 -3.81 -6.34
C ALA A 20 -21.74 -2.34 -6.73
N VAL A 21 -20.94 -1.81 -7.65
CA VAL A 21 -21.14 -0.46 -8.20
C VAL A 21 -22.43 -0.36 -8.99
N ILE A 22 -22.80 -1.38 -9.78
CA ILE A 22 -24.07 -1.42 -10.53
C ILE A 22 -25.25 -1.46 -9.55
N GLU A 23 -25.18 -2.27 -8.50
CA GLU A 23 -26.21 -2.33 -7.45
C GLU A 23 -26.37 -0.98 -6.74
N ALA A 24 -25.27 -0.34 -6.35
CA ALA A 24 -25.26 0.97 -5.71
C ALA A 24 -25.83 2.09 -6.62
N ASN A 25 -25.91 1.86 -7.94
CA ASN A 25 -26.51 2.80 -8.90
C ASN A 25 -28.03 2.74 -8.93
N SER A 26 -28.67 1.91 -8.13
CA SER A 26 -30.14 1.81 -8.06
C SER A 26 -30.72 2.67 -6.94
N GLY A 27 -31.93 3.18 -7.18
CA GLY A 27 -32.69 3.90 -6.15
C GLY A 27 -32.14 5.26 -5.73
N ILE A 28 -32.69 5.75 -4.61
CA ILE A 28 -32.30 7.00 -3.93
C ILE A 28 -31.57 6.63 -2.65
N SER A 29 -30.50 7.34 -2.34
CA SER A 29 -29.69 7.13 -1.15
C SER A 29 -29.20 8.49 -0.63
N GLU A 30 -28.97 8.60 0.66
CA GLU A 30 -28.40 9.79 1.28
C GLU A 30 -27.01 10.11 0.70
N SER A 31 -26.58 11.34 0.88
CA SER A 31 -25.35 11.87 0.27
C SER A 31 -24.22 11.98 1.32
N TYR A 32 -22.99 12.17 0.82
CA TYR A 32 -21.81 12.49 1.63
C TYR A 32 -21.44 11.46 2.71
N GLY A 33 -21.75 10.18 2.45
CA GLY A 33 -21.37 9.08 3.36
C GLY A 33 -22.41 8.72 4.40
N ASP A 34 -23.56 9.39 4.41
CA ASP A 34 -24.69 9.05 5.28
C ASP A 34 -25.57 7.92 4.67
N ASP A 35 -25.11 7.32 3.58
CA ASP A 35 -25.76 6.23 2.86
C ASP A 35 -25.55 4.86 3.53
N GLU A 36 -26.44 3.93 3.19
CA GLU A 36 -26.42 2.56 3.72
C GLU A 36 -25.13 1.78 3.36
N TRP A 37 -24.57 2.02 2.17
CA TRP A 37 -23.33 1.37 1.75
C TRP A 37 -22.14 1.77 2.62
N SER A 38 -22.08 3.06 2.99
CA SER A 38 -21.05 3.60 3.86
C SER A 38 -21.17 3.06 5.29
N SER A 39 -22.41 2.95 5.80
CA SER A 39 -22.67 2.37 7.12
C SER A 39 -22.29 0.89 7.19
N ARG A 40 -22.73 0.11 6.20
CA ARG A 40 -22.37 -1.32 6.08
C ARG A 40 -20.85 -1.53 5.98
N LEU A 41 -20.16 -0.67 5.24
CA LEU A 41 -18.69 -0.78 5.12
C LEU A 41 -18.00 -0.57 6.48
N LYS A 42 -18.43 0.43 7.27
CA LYS A 42 -17.88 0.67 8.60
C LYS A 42 -18.10 -0.54 9.53
N GLU A 43 -19.29 -1.11 9.51
CA GLU A 43 -19.60 -2.33 10.26
C GLU A 43 -18.71 -3.49 9.80
N LYS A 44 -18.64 -3.71 8.50
CA LYS A 44 -17.83 -4.79 7.91
C LYS A 44 -16.33 -4.65 8.24
N LEU A 45 -15.78 -3.45 8.13
CA LEU A 45 -14.38 -3.22 8.50
C LEU A 45 -14.15 -3.39 10.01
N SER A 46 -15.14 -3.05 10.85
CA SER A 46 -15.05 -3.34 12.29
C SER A 46 -15.02 -4.84 12.58
N GLU A 47 -15.78 -5.64 11.84
CA GLU A 47 -15.71 -7.12 11.90
C GLU A 47 -14.34 -7.63 11.42
N VAL A 48 -13.88 -7.17 10.24
CA VAL A 48 -12.61 -7.58 9.61
C VAL A 48 -11.42 -7.29 10.51
N PHE A 49 -11.40 -6.14 11.18
CA PHE A 49 -10.32 -5.75 12.09
C PHE A 49 -10.58 -6.13 13.56
N GLU A 50 -11.70 -6.80 13.85
CA GLU A 50 -12.03 -7.27 15.20
C GLU A 50 -12.03 -6.16 16.28
N THR A 51 -12.37 -4.95 15.88
CA THR A 51 -12.48 -3.78 16.75
C THR A 51 -13.32 -2.70 16.09
N ASN A 52 -13.89 -1.79 16.88
CA ASN A 52 -14.57 -0.61 16.33
C ASN A 52 -13.55 0.30 15.64
N VAL A 53 -13.84 0.65 14.40
CA VAL A 53 -12.99 1.54 13.61
C VAL A 53 -13.76 2.77 13.14
N GLU A 54 -13.03 3.87 12.92
CA GLU A 54 -13.55 5.01 12.15
C GLU A 54 -12.95 4.98 10.74
N VAL A 55 -13.81 5.16 9.73
CA VAL A 55 -13.47 4.93 8.32
C VAL A 55 -13.77 6.19 7.51
N PHE A 56 -12.78 6.61 6.71
CA PHE A 56 -12.93 7.72 5.77
C PHE A 56 -12.42 7.27 4.40
N LEU A 57 -13.22 7.52 3.36
CA LEU A 57 -12.96 7.02 2.02
C LEU A 57 -12.30 8.07 1.14
N THR A 58 -11.40 7.62 0.30
CA THR A 58 -10.73 8.43 -0.71
C THR A 58 -10.66 7.68 -2.04
N VAL A 59 -10.25 8.37 -3.09
CA VAL A 59 -10.17 7.80 -4.44
C VAL A 59 -8.73 7.53 -4.90
N SER A 60 -7.74 7.79 -4.04
CA SER A 60 -6.34 7.50 -4.34
C SER A 60 -5.51 7.28 -3.07
N GLY A 61 -4.47 6.45 -3.16
CA GLY A 61 -3.53 6.20 -2.07
C GLY A 61 -2.82 7.47 -1.61
N THR A 62 -2.40 8.34 -2.54
CA THR A 62 -1.79 9.65 -2.22
C THR A 62 -2.71 10.51 -1.35
N ALA A 63 -4.00 10.60 -1.70
CA ALA A 63 -4.94 11.35 -0.86
C ALA A 63 -5.09 10.71 0.53
N SER A 64 -5.15 9.37 0.59
CA SER A 64 -5.24 8.65 1.85
C SER A 64 -4.03 8.90 2.75
N ASN A 65 -2.82 8.73 2.22
CA ASN A 65 -1.57 8.94 2.96
C ASN A 65 -1.44 10.38 3.44
N ALA A 66 -1.59 11.34 2.55
CA ALA A 66 -1.46 12.76 2.89
C ALA A 66 -2.47 13.20 3.96
N LEU A 67 -3.72 12.74 3.87
CA LEU A 67 -4.76 13.05 4.85
C LEU A 67 -4.54 12.32 6.18
N ALA A 68 -4.19 11.04 6.17
CA ALA A 68 -3.85 10.29 7.37
C ALA A 68 -2.70 10.97 8.14
N LEU A 69 -1.63 11.32 7.44
CA LEU A 69 -0.48 12.01 8.03
C LEU A 69 -0.86 13.40 8.55
N SER A 70 -1.78 14.12 7.88
CA SER A 70 -2.26 15.44 8.35
C SER A 70 -3.08 15.38 9.63
N ALA A 71 -3.71 14.23 9.92
CA ALA A 71 -4.40 13.99 11.19
C ALA A 71 -3.41 13.71 12.34
N LEU A 72 -2.26 13.10 12.02
CA LEU A 72 -1.30 12.58 12.99
C LEU A 72 -0.15 13.54 13.29
N ALA A 73 0.23 14.38 12.34
CA ALA A 73 1.37 15.29 12.48
C ALA A 73 0.93 16.76 12.59
N PRO A 74 1.39 17.51 13.59
CA PRO A 74 1.23 18.96 13.58
C PRO A 74 2.10 19.60 12.50
N VAL A 75 1.82 20.84 12.11
CA VAL A 75 2.55 21.59 11.07
C VAL A 75 4.07 21.68 11.29
N TYR A 76 4.51 21.59 12.53
CA TYR A 76 5.92 21.56 12.95
C TYR A 76 6.39 20.13 13.25
N GLY A 77 5.65 19.12 12.81
CA GLY A 77 5.92 17.70 13.04
C GLY A 77 7.07 17.17 12.20
N LYS A 78 7.54 16.00 12.60
CA LYS A 78 8.50 15.20 11.85
C LYS A 78 7.89 13.79 11.65
N ILE A 79 7.92 13.32 10.41
CA ILE A 79 7.42 12.03 9.99
C ILE A 79 8.62 11.19 9.57
N TYR A 80 8.89 10.11 10.29
CA TYR A 80 9.93 9.14 9.93
C TYR A 80 9.35 8.12 8.95
N CYS A 81 10.03 7.88 7.85
CA CYS A 81 9.64 6.91 6.83
C CYS A 81 10.88 6.28 6.20
N HIS A 82 10.75 5.20 5.44
CA HIS A 82 11.87 4.69 4.64
C HIS A 82 12.16 5.64 3.47
N GLU A 83 13.42 5.71 3.01
CA GLU A 83 13.79 6.59 1.90
C GLU A 83 13.07 6.27 0.58
N LEU A 84 12.72 4.98 0.37
CA LEU A 84 11.96 4.52 -0.79
C LEU A 84 10.44 4.61 -0.60
N SER A 85 9.94 5.01 0.59
CA SER A 85 8.50 5.07 0.83
C SER A 85 7.79 5.99 -0.17
N HIS A 86 6.63 5.57 -0.66
CA HIS A 86 5.83 6.29 -1.65
C HIS A 86 5.57 7.75 -1.24
N ILE A 87 5.31 8.00 0.04
CA ILE A 87 5.13 9.36 0.59
C ILE A 87 6.36 10.26 0.40
N ASN A 88 7.55 9.68 0.27
CA ASN A 88 8.81 10.42 0.10
C ASN A 88 9.18 10.60 -1.38
N THR A 89 8.83 9.65 -2.24
CA THR A 89 9.32 9.58 -3.63
C THR A 89 8.27 9.93 -4.67
N ASP A 90 7.01 9.53 -4.49
CA ASP A 90 6.02 9.47 -5.57
C ASP A 90 4.70 10.21 -5.29
N GLU A 91 4.64 11.09 -4.27
CA GLU A 91 3.44 11.85 -3.92
C GLU A 91 3.57 13.36 -4.15
N CYS A 92 4.62 13.80 -4.84
CA CYS A 92 4.80 15.19 -5.29
C CYS A 92 4.63 16.24 -4.17
N GLY A 93 5.06 15.92 -2.93
CA GLY A 93 4.93 16.81 -1.78
C GLY A 93 3.52 16.90 -1.19
N ALA A 94 2.62 15.97 -1.52
CA ALA A 94 1.27 15.96 -0.94
C ALA A 94 1.28 15.81 0.59
N PRO A 95 2.11 14.95 1.21
CA PRO A 95 2.20 14.90 2.68
C PRO A 95 2.57 16.24 3.30
N GLU A 96 3.58 16.94 2.77
CA GLU A 96 3.99 18.25 3.25
C GLU A 96 2.91 19.32 3.07
N LEU A 97 2.20 19.29 1.95
CA LEU A 97 1.12 20.23 1.65
C LEU A 97 -0.03 20.05 2.64
N PHE A 98 -0.53 18.84 2.80
CA PHE A 98 -1.72 18.57 3.62
C PHE A 98 -1.45 18.63 5.11
N THR A 99 -0.23 18.32 5.57
CA THR A 99 0.19 18.55 6.97
C THR A 99 0.47 20.02 7.28
N GLY A 100 0.53 20.88 6.25
CA GLY A 100 0.88 22.30 6.42
C GLY A 100 2.36 22.52 6.70
N GLY A 101 3.24 21.59 6.34
CA GLY A 101 4.70 21.73 6.43
C GLY A 101 5.41 20.77 7.38
N ALA A 102 4.77 19.70 7.84
CA ALA A 102 5.48 18.65 8.57
C ALA A 102 6.60 18.07 7.70
N LYS A 103 7.74 17.81 8.30
CA LYS A 103 8.95 17.41 7.58
C LYS A 103 9.05 15.89 7.49
N LEU A 104 9.15 15.36 6.27
CA LEU A 104 9.57 13.97 6.08
C LEU A 104 11.05 13.82 6.52
N ASN A 105 11.32 12.71 7.19
CA ASN A 105 12.66 12.33 7.63
C ASN A 105 12.96 10.91 7.15
N PRO A 106 13.41 10.77 5.89
CA PRO A 106 13.67 9.47 5.31
C PRO A 106 14.84 8.76 6.00
N MET A 107 14.66 7.46 6.23
CA MET A 107 15.64 6.56 6.83
C MET A 107 16.11 5.58 5.78
N ARG A 108 17.39 5.28 5.80
CA ARG A 108 18.00 4.29 4.90
C ARG A 108 18.17 2.98 5.64
N SER A 109 17.70 1.89 5.07
CA SER A 109 17.94 0.54 5.57
C SER A 109 17.70 -0.51 4.48
N SER A 110 18.07 -1.77 4.74
CA SER A 110 17.94 -2.83 3.74
C SER A 110 16.50 -3.27 3.51
N ASN A 111 16.19 -3.67 2.28
CA ASN A 111 14.91 -4.26 1.89
C ASN A 111 13.68 -3.35 2.09
N GLY A 112 13.83 -2.05 2.00
CA GLY A 112 12.70 -1.11 2.11
C GLY A 112 12.08 -0.99 3.51
N ARG A 113 12.67 -1.58 4.55
CA ARG A 113 12.07 -1.69 5.89
C ARG A 113 12.85 -0.92 6.94
N ILE A 114 12.17 -0.05 7.69
CA ILE A 114 12.74 0.65 8.86
C ILE A 114 13.09 -0.38 9.94
N LYS A 115 14.23 -0.20 10.60
CA LYS A 115 14.60 -0.99 11.77
C LYS A 115 14.35 -0.20 13.05
N ALA A 116 13.70 -0.83 14.02
CA ALA A 116 13.33 -0.21 15.30
C ALA A 116 14.54 0.38 16.05
N LYS A 117 15.68 -0.32 16.04
CA LYS A 117 16.92 0.16 16.67
C LYS A 117 17.42 1.46 16.02
N GLU A 118 17.45 1.50 14.69
CA GLU A 118 17.89 2.68 13.94
C GLU A 118 16.94 3.86 14.18
N LEU A 119 15.63 3.60 14.25
CA LEU A 119 14.62 4.60 14.60
C LEU A 119 14.89 5.17 16.02
N ASP A 120 15.09 4.34 17.03
CA ASP A 120 15.36 4.80 18.42
C ASP A 120 16.64 5.64 18.51
N GLU A 121 17.65 5.32 17.69
CA GLU A 121 18.90 6.06 17.63
C GLU A 121 18.77 7.47 17.02
N ILE A 122 17.85 7.68 16.06
CA ILE A 122 17.71 8.96 15.34
C ILE A 122 16.60 9.86 15.92
N VAL A 123 15.65 9.31 16.68
CA VAL A 123 14.60 10.14 17.30
C VAL A 123 15.20 11.05 18.35
N ARG A 124 15.27 12.36 18.04
CA ARG A 124 15.86 13.41 18.89
C ARG A 124 15.05 14.69 18.78
N GLY A 125 15.23 15.56 19.75
CA GLY A 125 14.75 16.95 19.69
C GLY A 125 13.39 17.18 20.30
N SER A 126 12.77 16.20 20.96
CA SER A 126 11.49 16.39 21.65
C SER A 126 11.59 17.55 22.66
N GLY A 127 10.66 18.53 22.53
CA GLY A 127 10.62 19.73 23.36
C GLY A 127 11.62 20.84 22.99
N ASN A 128 12.53 20.61 22.05
CA ASN A 128 13.43 21.64 21.54
C ASN A 128 12.76 22.51 20.47
N VAL A 129 12.52 23.77 20.73
CA VAL A 129 11.80 24.69 19.83
C VAL A 129 12.53 25.00 18.51
N HIS A 130 13.81 24.65 18.41
CA HIS A 130 14.62 24.91 17.21
C HIS A 130 14.53 23.81 16.16
N VAL A 131 13.85 22.69 16.45
CA VAL A 131 13.75 21.54 15.54
C VAL A 131 12.32 21.05 15.41
N THR A 132 12.00 20.42 14.27
CA THR A 132 10.71 19.75 14.08
C THR A 132 10.53 18.62 15.10
N GLN A 133 9.29 18.46 15.60
CA GLN A 133 8.99 17.55 16.69
C GLN A 133 8.69 16.13 16.17
N PRO A 134 9.30 15.07 16.72
CA PRO A 134 8.92 13.70 16.43
C PRO A 134 7.40 13.50 16.58
N SER A 135 6.72 13.04 15.53
CA SER A 135 5.25 12.98 15.53
C SER A 135 4.70 11.68 14.97
N VAL A 136 5.26 11.15 13.88
CA VAL A 136 4.74 9.96 13.19
C VAL A 136 5.90 9.07 12.73
N VAL A 137 5.68 7.76 12.79
CA VAL A 137 6.42 6.77 12.01
C VAL A 137 5.46 6.22 10.96
N SER A 138 5.84 6.27 9.69
CA SER A 138 5.09 5.71 8.58
C SER A 138 5.85 4.51 8.02
N ILE A 139 5.20 3.34 8.00
CA ILE A 139 5.70 2.11 7.37
C ILE A 139 4.80 1.72 6.22
N THR A 140 5.33 1.04 5.21
CA THR A 140 4.56 0.55 4.05
C THR A 140 4.46 -0.97 4.08
N GLN A 141 3.25 -1.52 3.95
CA GLN A 141 2.98 -2.96 4.01
C GLN A 141 2.12 -3.42 2.81
N SER A 142 2.66 -4.16 1.82
CA SER A 142 4.08 -4.50 1.61
C SER A 142 4.92 -3.30 1.20
N CYS A 143 6.23 -3.37 1.47
CA CYS A 143 7.17 -2.29 1.13
C CYS A 143 7.32 -2.12 -0.38
N GLU A 144 7.86 -0.99 -0.79
CA GLU A 144 8.15 -0.61 -2.17
C GLU A 144 9.17 -1.54 -2.87
N THR A 145 9.87 -2.36 -2.10
CA THR A 145 10.77 -3.41 -2.60
C THR A 145 10.10 -4.78 -2.76
N GLY A 146 8.78 -4.86 -2.55
CA GLY A 146 8.03 -6.12 -2.57
C GLY A 146 8.24 -7.00 -1.33
N THR A 147 9.01 -6.54 -0.33
CA THR A 147 9.20 -7.27 0.93
C THR A 147 8.11 -6.96 1.95
N VAL A 148 8.01 -7.77 2.98
CA VAL A 148 6.94 -7.69 3.98
C VAL A 148 7.53 -7.57 5.39
N TYR A 149 7.11 -6.55 6.16
CA TYR A 149 7.44 -6.47 7.58
C TYR A 149 6.89 -7.68 8.32
N ARG A 150 7.71 -8.32 9.16
CA ARG A 150 7.26 -9.36 10.08
C ARG A 150 6.53 -8.73 11.27
N LEU A 151 5.69 -9.51 11.93
CA LEU A 151 4.86 -9.02 13.03
C LEU A 151 5.68 -8.48 14.21
N ASP A 152 6.81 -9.09 14.50
CA ASP A 152 7.76 -8.62 15.50
C ASP A 152 8.42 -7.31 15.12
N GLU A 153 8.80 -7.11 13.85
CA GLU A 153 9.34 -5.84 13.35
C GLU A 153 8.34 -4.68 13.51
N ILE A 154 7.06 -4.91 13.14
CA ILE A 154 5.99 -3.90 13.32
C ILE A 154 5.80 -3.57 14.80
N ARG A 155 5.77 -4.61 15.67
CA ARG A 155 5.62 -4.42 17.11
C ARG A 155 6.78 -3.63 17.71
N GLU A 156 8.01 -3.92 17.34
CA GLU A 156 9.20 -3.22 17.82
C GLU A 156 9.18 -1.74 17.37
N ILE A 157 8.87 -1.46 16.10
CA ILE A 157 8.74 -0.09 15.58
C ILE A 157 7.66 0.66 16.33
N SER A 158 6.49 0.06 16.52
CA SER A 158 5.36 0.69 17.24
C SER A 158 5.71 0.96 18.70
N THR A 159 6.42 0.04 19.34
CA THR A 159 6.90 0.21 20.73
C THR A 159 7.84 1.42 20.86
N ILE A 160 8.78 1.56 19.92
CA ILE A 160 9.69 2.71 19.89
C ILE A 160 8.94 4.00 19.56
N ALA A 161 8.02 3.97 18.59
CA ALA A 161 7.20 5.12 18.25
C ALA A 161 6.42 5.64 19.47
N HIS A 162 5.69 4.76 20.15
CA HIS A 162 4.88 5.11 21.32
C HIS A 162 5.74 5.53 22.53
N LYS A 163 6.92 4.93 22.73
CA LYS A 163 7.90 5.41 23.74
C LYS A 163 8.25 6.89 23.53
N HIS A 164 8.35 7.31 22.28
CA HIS A 164 8.63 8.69 21.91
C HIS A 164 7.38 9.55 21.66
N LYS A 165 6.20 9.06 22.02
CA LYS A 165 4.88 9.71 21.84
C LYS A 165 4.57 10.02 20.36
N MET A 166 5.07 9.22 19.46
CA MET A 166 4.76 9.28 18.03
C MET A 166 3.60 8.32 17.72
N SER A 167 2.80 8.67 16.72
CA SER A 167 1.79 7.77 16.14
C SER A 167 2.42 6.87 15.09
N VAL A 168 1.79 5.72 14.84
CA VAL A 168 2.19 4.77 13.79
C VAL A 168 1.15 4.78 12.67
N HIS A 169 1.58 5.19 11.49
CA HIS A 169 0.83 5.09 10.24
C HIS A 169 1.34 3.90 9.44
N MET A 170 0.40 3.13 8.87
CA MET A 170 0.71 2.07 7.91
C MET A 170 0.10 2.41 6.55
N ASP A 171 0.95 2.63 5.55
CA ASP A 171 0.54 2.61 4.15
C ASP A 171 0.28 1.17 3.73
N GLY A 172 -0.98 0.85 3.48
CA GLY A 172 -1.47 -0.46 3.07
C GLY A 172 -1.90 -0.50 1.60
N ALA A 173 -1.22 0.20 0.70
CA ALA A 173 -1.52 0.16 -0.74
C ALA A 173 -1.55 -1.29 -1.29
N ARG A 174 -0.74 -2.19 -0.70
CA ARG A 174 -0.74 -3.64 -0.97
C ARG A 174 -0.95 -4.47 0.29
N PHE A 175 -1.79 -3.98 1.20
CA PHE A 175 -2.10 -4.63 2.48
C PHE A 175 -2.54 -6.08 2.33
N ALA A 176 -3.43 -6.37 1.38
CA ALA A 176 -3.94 -7.72 1.14
C ALA A 176 -2.83 -8.69 0.70
N ASN A 177 -1.86 -8.22 -0.11
CA ASN A 177 -0.72 -9.05 -0.53
C ASN A 177 0.16 -9.43 0.66
N ALA A 178 0.46 -8.49 1.53
CA ALA A 178 1.21 -8.74 2.77
C ALA A 178 0.43 -9.64 3.74
N LEU A 179 -0.88 -9.43 3.88
CA LEU A 179 -1.75 -10.23 4.73
C LEU A 179 -1.71 -11.71 4.35
N VAL A 180 -1.87 -11.99 3.04
CA VAL A 180 -1.81 -13.36 2.50
C VAL A 180 -0.41 -13.95 2.66
N SER A 181 0.64 -13.16 2.43
CA SER A 181 2.03 -13.60 2.58
C SER A 181 2.34 -14.03 4.02
N LEU A 182 1.81 -13.32 5.00
CA LEU A 182 2.02 -13.61 6.43
C LEU A 182 1.07 -14.70 6.96
N GLY A 183 -0.10 -14.89 6.32
CA GLY A 183 -1.11 -15.85 6.77
C GLY A 183 -1.72 -15.52 8.13
N VAL A 184 -1.97 -14.24 8.40
CA VAL A 184 -2.46 -13.73 9.69
C VAL A 184 -3.78 -12.96 9.53
N SER A 185 -4.45 -12.61 10.64
CA SER A 185 -5.63 -11.75 10.59
C SER A 185 -5.25 -10.29 10.36
N PRO A 186 -6.15 -9.46 9.78
CA PRO A 186 -5.95 -8.02 9.65
C PRO A 186 -5.67 -7.33 10.99
N ALA A 187 -6.34 -7.75 12.06
CA ALA A 187 -6.14 -7.25 13.41
C ALA A 187 -4.72 -7.55 13.94
N ASP A 188 -4.23 -8.77 13.67
CA ASP A 188 -2.89 -9.20 14.11
C ASP A 188 -1.76 -8.48 13.38
N MET A 189 -2.01 -8.01 12.14
CA MET A 189 -1.02 -7.24 11.36
C MET A 189 -1.07 -5.73 11.66
N THR A 190 -2.07 -5.24 12.39
CA THR A 190 -2.29 -3.79 12.57
C THR A 190 -2.33 -3.36 14.03
N TRP A 191 -3.52 -3.06 14.54
CA TRP A 191 -3.71 -2.39 15.82
C TRP A 191 -3.22 -3.21 17.03
N ARG A 192 -3.26 -4.53 16.95
CA ARG A 192 -2.69 -5.41 17.98
C ARG A 192 -1.17 -5.29 18.10
N LEU A 193 -0.52 -4.77 17.06
CA LEU A 193 0.92 -4.47 17.06
C LEU A 193 1.22 -3.00 17.33
N GLY A 194 0.19 -2.17 17.51
CA GLY A 194 0.34 -0.76 17.81
C GLY A 194 0.23 0.19 16.61
N VAL A 195 -0.25 -0.28 15.46
CA VAL A 195 -0.61 0.62 14.35
C VAL A 195 -1.82 1.45 14.76
N ASP A 196 -1.74 2.77 14.61
CA ASP A 196 -2.78 3.71 15.00
C ASP A 196 -3.73 4.02 13.83
N VAL A 197 -3.19 4.18 12.62
CA VAL A 197 -3.95 4.47 11.40
C VAL A 197 -3.42 3.65 10.25
N LEU A 198 -4.34 3.05 9.49
CA LEU A 198 -4.06 2.30 8.27
C LEU A 198 -4.67 3.04 7.07
N THR A 199 -3.90 3.19 6.00
CA THR A 199 -4.42 3.45 4.65
C THR A 199 -4.63 2.11 3.96
N LEU A 200 -5.89 1.66 3.84
CA LEU A 200 -6.22 0.39 3.19
C LEU A 200 -6.41 0.61 1.69
N GLY A 201 -5.55 0.00 0.87
CA GLY A 201 -5.62 0.04 -0.58
C GLY A 201 -6.59 -0.99 -1.17
N GLY A 202 -7.51 -0.54 -2.04
CA GLY A 202 -8.39 -1.40 -2.82
C GLY A 202 -8.07 -1.38 -4.32
N THR A 203 -7.61 -0.26 -4.84
CA THR A 203 -7.45 -0.02 -6.29
C THR A 203 -6.50 -1.01 -6.96
N LYS A 204 -5.35 -1.27 -6.38
CA LYS A 204 -4.33 -2.17 -6.96
C LYS A 204 -4.74 -3.64 -6.94
N ASN A 205 -5.77 -4.00 -6.20
CA ASN A 205 -6.18 -5.40 -5.98
C ASN A 205 -7.63 -5.69 -6.40
N GLY A 206 -8.17 -4.91 -7.35
CA GLY A 206 -9.45 -5.18 -7.99
C GLY A 206 -10.56 -4.16 -7.77
N CYS A 207 -10.32 -3.05 -7.06
CA CYS A 207 -11.24 -1.90 -7.08
C CYS A 207 -10.97 -0.98 -8.28
N LEU A 208 -11.94 -0.11 -8.62
CA LEU A 208 -11.79 0.92 -9.65
C LEU A 208 -10.93 2.10 -9.13
N ALA A 209 -11.35 2.67 -8.01
CA ALA A 209 -10.70 3.79 -7.34
C ALA A 209 -11.31 3.91 -5.93
N ALA A 210 -10.84 3.09 -5.00
CA ALA A 210 -11.38 3.05 -3.66
C ALA A 210 -10.28 2.70 -2.65
N GLU A 211 -10.08 3.61 -1.71
CA GLU A 211 -9.15 3.50 -0.60
C GLU A 211 -9.86 3.89 0.70
N ALA A 212 -9.41 3.39 1.83
CA ALA A 212 -9.94 3.76 3.14
C ALA A 212 -8.85 4.18 4.11
N ILE A 213 -9.06 5.28 4.82
CA ILE A 213 -8.28 5.65 5.99
C ILE A 213 -9.02 5.08 7.21
N ILE A 214 -8.37 4.19 7.94
CA ILE A 214 -8.95 3.48 9.07
C ILE A 214 -8.23 3.91 10.34
N PHE A 215 -8.96 4.54 11.26
CA PHE A 215 -8.49 4.87 12.59
C PHE A 215 -8.90 3.75 13.55
N PHE A 216 -7.93 3.16 14.23
CA PHE A 216 -8.18 2.13 15.24
C PHE A 216 -8.52 2.70 16.62
N LYS A 217 -8.34 4.01 16.79
CA LYS A 217 -8.65 4.75 18.01
C LYS A 217 -9.55 5.95 17.69
N PRO A 218 -10.84 5.92 18.06
CA PRO A 218 -11.79 7.01 17.74
C PRO A 218 -11.33 8.39 18.20
N GLU A 219 -10.60 8.47 19.32
CA GLU A 219 -10.08 9.73 19.86
C GLU A 219 -9.03 10.41 18.95
N MET A 220 -8.45 9.68 18.00
CA MET A 220 -7.48 10.22 17.04
C MET A 220 -8.13 10.89 15.83
N VAL A 221 -9.43 10.71 15.62
CA VAL A 221 -10.18 11.31 14.50
C VAL A 221 -10.19 12.83 14.58
N GLY A 222 -10.46 13.39 15.79
CA GLY A 222 -10.42 14.83 16.02
C GLY A 222 -11.16 15.66 14.95
N ASN A 223 -10.43 16.51 14.27
CA ASN A 223 -10.95 17.39 13.21
C ASN A 223 -10.93 16.74 11.80
N PHE A 224 -10.67 15.47 11.68
CA PHE A 224 -10.51 14.79 10.41
C PHE A 224 -11.72 14.93 9.45
N PRO A 225 -13.00 14.91 9.87
CA PRO A 225 -14.12 15.14 8.98
C PRO A 225 -14.05 16.45 8.20
N PHE A 226 -13.51 17.51 8.82
CA PHE A 226 -13.30 18.81 8.15
C PHE A 226 -12.14 18.74 7.14
N LEU A 227 -11.05 18.04 7.46
CA LEU A 227 -9.94 17.80 6.54
C LEU A 227 -10.40 16.96 5.33
N HIS A 228 -11.18 15.91 5.57
CA HIS A 228 -11.75 15.05 4.55
C HIS A 228 -12.66 15.84 3.59
N LYS A 229 -13.55 16.68 4.12
CA LYS A 229 -14.37 17.56 3.29
C LYS A 229 -13.56 18.58 2.53
N ARG A 230 -12.61 19.25 3.21
CA ARG A 230 -11.79 20.30 2.62
C ARG A 230 -10.88 19.80 1.49
N SER A 231 -10.42 18.57 1.57
CA SER A 231 -9.58 17.93 0.55
C SER A 231 -10.34 17.54 -0.72
N GLY A 232 -11.69 17.64 -0.72
CA GLY A 232 -12.54 17.21 -1.82
C GLY A 232 -12.78 15.69 -1.86
N GLN A 233 -12.33 14.93 -0.85
CA GLN A 233 -12.51 13.48 -0.82
C GLN A 233 -13.87 13.04 -0.27
N LEU A 234 -14.61 13.91 0.43
CA LEU A 234 -16.00 13.65 0.81
C LEU A 234 -16.91 13.85 -0.41
N LEU A 235 -17.09 12.80 -1.21
CA LEU A 235 -17.89 12.83 -2.42
C LEU A 235 -19.39 12.86 -2.12
N SER A 236 -20.17 13.54 -2.96
CA SER A 236 -21.64 13.60 -2.79
C SER A 236 -22.31 12.22 -2.94
N LYS A 237 -21.79 11.36 -3.81
CA LYS A 237 -22.28 9.99 -4.01
C LYS A 237 -21.25 8.99 -3.49
N MET A 238 -20.97 9.06 -2.17
CA MET A 238 -19.95 8.21 -1.53
C MET A 238 -20.25 6.73 -1.68
N ARG A 239 -21.52 6.35 -1.80
CA ARG A 239 -21.96 4.97 -2.03
C ARG A 239 -21.22 4.24 -3.14
N PHE A 240 -20.73 4.95 -4.18
CA PHE A 240 -19.95 4.32 -5.27
C PHE A 240 -18.54 3.94 -4.84
N ILE A 241 -17.97 4.58 -3.84
CA ILE A 241 -16.69 4.19 -3.26
C ILE A 241 -16.91 3.12 -2.20
N SER A 242 -17.90 3.32 -1.32
CA SER A 242 -18.24 2.38 -0.25
C SER A 242 -18.63 1.00 -0.78
N SER A 243 -19.41 0.93 -1.87
CA SER A 243 -19.84 -0.34 -2.47
C SER A 243 -18.66 -1.15 -3.00
N GLN A 244 -17.64 -0.50 -3.57
CA GLN A 244 -16.43 -1.15 -4.04
C GLN A 244 -15.70 -1.86 -2.88
N LEU A 245 -15.44 -1.13 -1.79
CA LEU A 245 -14.75 -1.69 -0.63
C LEU A 245 -15.60 -2.72 0.12
N ASN A 246 -16.93 -2.57 0.17
CA ASN A 246 -17.81 -3.61 0.71
C ASN A 246 -17.63 -4.94 -0.02
N ALA A 247 -17.70 -4.93 -1.36
CA ALA A 247 -17.48 -6.13 -2.16
C ALA A 247 -16.04 -6.66 -2.01
N TYR A 248 -15.08 -5.76 -1.97
CA TYR A 248 -13.66 -6.08 -1.88
C TYR A 248 -13.30 -6.85 -0.61
N VAL A 249 -13.81 -6.43 0.57
CA VAL A 249 -13.51 -7.06 1.86
C VAL A 249 -14.49 -8.19 2.23
N SER A 250 -15.46 -8.51 1.35
CA SER A 250 -16.42 -9.58 1.54
C SER A 250 -16.01 -10.84 0.78
N ASP A 251 -16.49 -12.00 1.25
CA ASP A 251 -16.38 -13.29 0.57
C ASP A 251 -14.96 -13.62 0.06
N ASP A 252 -13.96 -13.24 0.85
CA ASP A 252 -12.53 -13.45 0.56
C ASP A 252 -12.03 -12.86 -0.77
N VAL A 253 -12.76 -11.91 -1.37
CA VAL A 253 -12.37 -11.31 -2.67
C VAL A 253 -10.96 -10.75 -2.61
N TRP A 254 -10.65 -9.92 -1.62
CA TRP A 254 -9.33 -9.28 -1.51
C TRP A 254 -8.18 -10.24 -1.25
N THR A 255 -8.40 -11.27 -0.42
CA THR A 255 -7.39 -12.29 -0.10
C THR A 255 -7.19 -13.26 -1.26
N ARG A 256 -8.27 -13.65 -1.95
CA ARG A 256 -8.21 -14.45 -3.17
C ARG A 256 -7.43 -13.72 -4.27
N ASN A 257 -7.76 -12.46 -4.53
CA ASN A 257 -7.10 -11.63 -5.53
C ASN A 257 -5.61 -11.47 -5.22
N ALA A 258 -5.27 -11.10 -4.00
CA ALA A 258 -3.88 -10.96 -3.56
C ALA A 258 -3.12 -12.29 -3.57
N GLY A 259 -3.78 -13.39 -3.18
CA GLY A 259 -3.21 -14.74 -3.21
C GLY A 259 -2.84 -15.17 -4.63
N HIS A 260 -3.71 -14.89 -5.61
CA HIS A 260 -3.41 -15.13 -7.01
C HIS A 260 -2.22 -14.29 -7.50
N ALA A 261 -2.22 -12.99 -7.22
CA ALA A 261 -1.12 -12.09 -7.59
C ALA A 261 0.21 -12.57 -7.01
N ASN A 262 0.26 -12.88 -5.71
CA ASN A 262 1.47 -13.39 -5.05
C ASN A 262 1.94 -14.74 -5.64
N ALA A 263 1.01 -15.64 -5.99
CA ALA A 263 1.34 -16.92 -6.63
C ALA A 263 1.98 -16.72 -8.01
N MET A 264 1.47 -15.78 -8.81
CA MET A 264 2.04 -15.44 -10.11
C MET A 264 3.43 -14.82 -9.98
N ALA A 265 3.64 -13.93 -8.99
CA ALA A 265 4.96 -13.37 -8.69
C ALA A 265 5.96 -14.45 -8.29
N LYS A 266 5.54 -15.41 -7.48
CA LYS A 266 6.38 -16.53 -7.06
C LYS A 266 6.81 -17.39 -8.27
N ILE A 267 5.88 -17.78 -9.14
CA ILE A 267 6.16 -18.55 -10.36
C ILE A 267 7.14 -17.77 -11.26
N LEU A 268 6.88 -16.47 -11.45
CA LEU A 268 7.75 -15.62 -12.25
C LEU A 268 9.16 -15.52 -11.65
N SER A 269 9.26 -15.29 -10.35
CA SER A 269 10.53 -15.18 -9.62
C SER A 269 11.35 -16.48 -9.69
N GLU A 270 10.71 -17.63 -9.46
CA GLU A 270 11.35 -18.95 -9.57
C GLU A 270 11.82 -19.24 -11.01
N GLY A 271 10.99 -18.89 -12.01
CA GLY A 271 11.36 -19.04 -13.42
C GLY A 271 12.52 -18.12 -13.83
N LEU A 272 12.52 -16.86 -13.39
CA LEU A 272 13.60 -15.92 -13.68
C LEU A 272 14.93 -16.37 -13.06
N THR A 273 14.93 -16.85 -11.83
CA THR A 273 16.13 -17.30 -11.12
C THR A 273 16.68 -18.65 -11.60
N ALA A 274 15.94 -19.38 -12.46
CA ALA A 274 16.47 -20.55 -13.13
C ALA A 274 17.56 -20.20 -14.17
N PHE A 275 17.63 -18.96 -14.65
CA PHE A 275 18.67 -18.47 -15.53
C PHE A 275 19.87 -18.00 -14.72
N SER A 276 21.04 -18.58 -15.00
CA SER A 276 22.29 -18.37 -14.20
C SER A 276 22.75 -16.91 -14.07
N ASN A 277 22.33 -16.05 -14.99
CA ASN A 277 22.72 -14.64 -15.04
C ASN A 277 21.65 -13.69 -14.49
N ILE A 278 20.57 -14.22 -13.94
CA ILE A 278 19.47 -13.44 -13.35
C ILE A 278 19.47 -13.65 -11.84
N ASN A 279 19.52 -12.56 -11.09
CA ASN A 279 19.49 -12.58 -9.64
C ASN A 279 18.39 -11.64 -9.13
N LEU A 280 17.70 -12.04 -8.07
CA LEU A 280 16.79 -11.17 -7.37
C LEU A 280 17.55 -10.01 -6.71
N ALA A 281 17.04 -8.80 -6.86
CA ALA A 281 17.50 -7.65 -6.09
C ALA A 281 16.96 -7.68 -4.65
N TYR A 282 15.73 -8.17 -4.48
CA TYR A 282 15.07 -8.34 -3.19
C TYR A 282 14.31 -9.68 -3.15
N PRO A 283 14.07 -10.25 -1.95
CA PRO A 283 13.18 -11.41 -1.80
C PRO A 283 11.78 -11.11 -2.33
N THR A 284 11.19 -12.03 -3.10
CA THR A 284 9.81 -11.92 -3.58
C THR A 284 8.87 -12.38 -2.47
N GLU A 285 8.30 -11.45 -1.72
CA GLU A 285 7.41 -11.73 -0.58
C GLU A 285 5.96 -11.27 -0.82
N SER A 286 5.70 -10.53 -1.92
CA SER A 286 4.38 -10.08 -2.35
C SER A 286 4.22 -10.26 -3.87
N ASN A 287 3.47 -9.39 -4.53
CA ASN A 287 3.23 -9.45 -5.97
C ASN A 287 4.25 -8.67 -6.82
N GLU A 288 5.36 -8.24 -6.24
CA GLU A 288 6.43 -7.51 -6.93
C GLU A 288 7.70 -8.34 -6.97
N VAL A 289 8.31 -8.43 -8.16
CA VAL A 289 9.55 -9.16 -8.40
C VAL A 289 10.61 -8.21 -8.93
N PHE A 290 11.67 -8.03 -8.17
CA PHE A 290 12.80 -7.18 -8.54
C PHE A 290 14.01 -8.02 -8.90
N VAL A 291 14.52 -7.82 -10.12
CA VAL A 291 15.64 -8.61 -10.66
C VAL A 291 16.68 -7.74 -11.32
N HIS A 292 17.93 -8.15 -11.24
CA HIS A 292 19.00 -7.60 -12.06
C HIS A 292 19.03 -8.33 -13.40
N LEU A 293 18.70 -7.61 -14.48
CA LEU A 293 18.75 -8.13 -15.84
C LEU A 293 19.91 -7.52 -16.63
N PRO A 294 20.63 -8.30 -17.46
CA PRO A 294 21.55 -7.73 -18.44
C PRO A 294 20.83 -6.79 -19.41
N ARG A 295 21.44 -5.68 -19.78
CA ARG A 295 20.86 -4.68 -20.70
C ARG A 295 20.34 -5.30 -22.00
N ALA A 296 21.09 -6.24 -22.57
CA ALA A 296 20.68 -6.94 -23.79
C ALA A 296 19.37 -7.74 -23.63
N VAL A 297 19.04 -8.18 -22.41
CA VAL A 297 17.78 -8.88 -22.09
C VAL A 297 16.64 -7.88 -21.99
N ILE A 298 16.85 -6.76 -21.33
CA ILE A 298 15.86 -5.67 -21.24
C ILE A 298 15.49 -5.18 -22.65
N ASP A 299 16.49 -4.90 -23.49
CA ASP A 299 16.29 -4.48 -24.87
C ASP A 299 15.54 -5.54 -25.68
N TYR A 300 15.86 -6.82 -25.51
CA TYR A 300 15.16 -7.92 -26.19
C TYR A 300 13.70 -8.03 -25.76
N LEU A 301 13.39 -7.95 -24.46
CA LEU A 301 12.01 -7.99 -23.95
C LEU A 301 11.22 -6.80 -24.48
N ASN A 302 11.79 -5.59 -24.46
CA ASN A 302 11.14 -4.40 -24.98
C ASN A 302 10.86 -4.50 -26.49
N HIS A 303 11.80 -5.05 -27.30
CA HIS A 303 11.57 -5.35 -28.72
C HIS A 303 10.52 -6.45 -28.94
N SER A 304 10.36 -7.34 -27.96
CA SER A 304 9.32 -8.39 -27.97
C SER A 304 7.95 -7.90 -27.53
N GLY A 305 7.83 -6.60 -27.23
CA GLY A 305 6.56 -5.93 -26.93
C GLY A 305 6.24 -5.74 -25.45
N TYR A 306 7.12 -6.17 -24.53
CA TYR A 306 6.98 -5.85 -23.10
C TYR A 306 7.40 -4.40 -22.83
N ASP A 307 6.89 -3.83 -21.75
CA ASP A 307 7.29 -2.50 -21.27
C ASP A 307 8.11 -2.69 -19.98
N ILE A 308 9.41 -2.89 -20.16
CA ILE A 308 10.33 -3.21 -19.08
C ILE A 308 11.27 -2.04 -18.87
N ASN A 309 11.25 -1.47 -17.67
CA ASN A 309 12.09 -0.36 -17.27
C ASN A 309 12.95 -0.72 -16.06
N GLU A 310 14.17 -0.18 -16.04
CA GLU A 310 15.03 -0.23 -14.85
C GLU A 310 14.53 0.83 -13.85
N GLU A 311 14.32 0.44 -12.61
CA GLU A 311 14.09 1.37 -11.51
C GLU A 311 15.42 1.67 -10.78
N GLU A 312 15.61 2.92 -10.41
CA GLU A 312 16.77 3.35 -9.60
C GLU A 312 16.54 3.01 -8.12
N LEU A 313 16.31 1.74 -7.86
CA LEU A 313 16.42 1.15 -6.54
C LEU A 313 17.84 0.61 -6.38
N ASP A 314 18.33 0.40 -5.19
CA ASP A 314 19.67 -0.11 -4.83
C ASP A 314 20.42 -0.85 -5.98
N GLY A 315 20.90 -0.09 -7.01
CA GLY A 315 21.65 -0.59 -8.14
C GLY A 315 20.81 -1.12 -9.31
N LYS A 316 19.94 -0.30 -9.90
CA LYS A 316 19.22 -0.57 -11.16
C LYS A 316 18.62 -1.97 -11.26
N ALA A 317 17.47 -2.17 -10.67
CA ALA A 317 16.69 -3.38 -10.79
C ALA A 317 15.51 -3.19 -11.77
N VAL A 318 15.15 -4.25 -12.47
CA VAL A 318 13.89 -4.31 -13.21
C VAL A 318 12.81 -4.79 -12.27
N ARG A 319 11.69 -4.07 -12.23
CA ARG A 319 10.50 -4.47 -11.50
C ARG A 319 9.48 -5.12 -12.43
N PHE A 320 8.99 -6.30 -12.02
CA PHE A 320 7.79 -6.92 -12.57
C PHE A 320 6.72 -6.93 -11.49
N VAL A 321 5.49 -6.56 -11.86
CA VAL A 321 4.34 -6.57 -10.96
C VAL A 321 3.28 -7.51 -11.52
N THR A 322 2.85 -8.47 -10.74
CA THR A 322 1.70 -9.32 -11.04
C THR A 322 0.45 -8.77 -10.35
N ALA A 323 -0.70 -9.08 -10.88
CA ALA A 323 -1.98 -8.53 -10.43
C ALA A 323 -3.01 -9.64 -10.19
N TRP A 324 -4.15 -9.24 -9.64
CA TRP A 324 -5.25 -10.13 -9.31
C TRP A 324 -5.77 -10.97 -10.50
N ASN A 325 -5.55 -10.52 -11.73
CA ASN A 325 -5.97 -11.15 -12.97
C ASN A 325 -4.82 -11.52 -13.92
N THR A 326 -3.59 -11.58 -13.44
CA THR A 326 -2.45 -12.02 -14.24
C THR A 326 -2.69 -13.46 -14.72
N ASP A 327 -2.69 -13.68 -16.05
CA ASP A 327 -2.86 -15.01 -16.61
C ASP A 327 -1.55 -15.84 -16.45
N PRO A 328 -1.60 -17.06 -15.92
CA PRO A 328 -0.43 -17.95 -15.87
C PRO A 328 0.23 -18.15 -17.24
N VAL A 329 -0.52 -18.09 -18.34
CA VAL A 329 0.00 -18.17 -19.71
C VAL A 329 0.90 -16.96 -20.02
N ASP A 330 0.59 -15.78 -19.54
CA ASP A 330 1.43 -14.60 -19.74
C ASP A 330 2.78 -14.73 -19.01
N VAL A 331 2.78 -15.30 -17.81
CA VAL A 331 4.01 -15.60 -17.06
C VAL A 331 4.86 -16.63 -17.84
N SER A 332 4.24 -17.71 -18.32
CA SER A 332 4.93 -18.74 -19.13
C SER A 332 5.51 -18.12 -20.41
N ASN A 333 4.74 -17.31 -21.12
CA ASN A 333 5.18 -16.65 -22.35
C ASN A 333 6.41 -15.74 -22.13
N LEU A 334 6.47 -15.01 -21.01
CA LEU A 334 7.63 -14.20 -20.66
C LEU A 334 8.87 -15.09 -20.42
N LEU A 335 8.71 -16.16 -19.65
CA LEU A 335 9.81 -17.10 -19.35
C LEU A 335 10.31 -17.84 -20.61
N ASP A 336 9.40 -18.27 -21.50
CA ASP A 336 9.73 -18.89 -22.78
C ASP A 336 10.50 -17.93 -23.71
N LYS A 337 10.14 -16.64 -23.71
CA LYS A 337 10.90 -15.61 -24.43
C LYS A 337 12.33 -15.48 -23.92
N LEU A 338 12.50 -15.55 -22.59
CA LEU A 338 13.83 -15.50 -21.98
C LEU A 338 14.65 -16.75 -22.33
N SER A 339 14.05 -17.95 -22.31
CA SER A 339 14.72 -19.20 -22.75
C SER A 339 15.26 -19.06 -24.17
N GLN A 340 14.46 -18.58 -25.12
CA GLN A 340 14.89 -18.36 -26.52
C GLN A 340 16.07 -17.41 -26.66
N LYS A 341 16.32 -16.56 -25.69
CA LYS A 341 17.43 -15.60 -25.68
C LYS A 341 18.72 -16.20 -25.07
N TYR A 342 18.56 -17.15 -24.12
CA TYR A 342 19.66 -17.74 -23.36
C TYR A 342 20.14 -19.09 -23.92
N ASP A 343 19.32 -19.75 -24.76
CA ASP A 343 19.71 -20.94 -25.57
C ASP A 343 20.43 -20.48 -26.87
#